data_36c479f8923ff17707c747b934559476
#
_entry.id   36c479f8923ff17707c747b934559476
#
_cell.length_a   1.000
_cell.length_b   1.000
_cell.length_c   1.000
_cell.angle_alpha   90.00
_cell.angle_beta   90.00
_cell.angle_gamma   90.00
#
_symmetry.space_group_name_H-M   'P 1'
#
loop_
_entity.id
_entity.type
_entity.pdbx_description
1 polymer ?
#
loop_
_entity_poly.entity_id
_entity_poly.type
_entity_poly.pdbx_seq_one_letter_code
_entity_poly.pdbx_strand_id
1 'polypeptide(L)'
;MKPVLVSVQSIQRDPEGQELKIELVSEGKYYIKDGTQYIVYEESELTEMKGVTTVIKVLPGGSVLLLRLGKLRQRQEFHKGKVTYSQYETPVGTFDVKMKTYECRTDLQAGIGTIYLGYDVHIEDISSMYTQLTITVQEDKA
;
A
#
# COMPACT_ATOMS: atom_id res chain seq x y z
N MET A 1 9.51 17.14 8.27
CA MET A 1 8.48 16.10 8.11
C MET A 1 7.23 16.46 8.90
N LYS A 2 6.08 16.17 8.35
CA LYS A 2 4.81 16.46 8.97
C LYS A 2 4.23 15.20 9.60
N PRO A 3 3.87 15.21 10.89
CA PRO A 3 3.22 14.05 11.51
C PRO A 3 1.78 13.91 10.96
N VAL A 4 1.40 12.67 10.61
CA VAL A 4 0.10 12.36 10.06
C VAL A 4 -0.46 11.09 10.70
N LEU A 5 -1.78 10.93 10.62
CA LEU A 5 -2.45 9.67 10.91
C LEU A 5 -2.82 9.02 9.59
N VAL A 6 -2.43 7.77 9.44
CA VAL A 6 -2.67 6.99 8.23
C VAL A 6 -3.71 5.94 8.54
N SER A 7 -4.89 6.06 7.95
CA SER A 7 -5.96 5.07 8.10
C SER A 7 -5.98 4.22 6.85
N VAL A 8 -5.88 2.91 7.02
CA VAL A 8 -5.88 1.96 5.90
C VAL A 8 -7.10 1.06 6.01
N GLN A 9 -7.90 1.04 4.96
CA GLN A 9 -9.02 0.13 4.83
C GLN A 9 -8.77 -0.77 3.63
N SER A 10 -8.70 -2.08 3.88
CA SER A 10 -8.44 -3.07 2.83
C SER A 10 -9.60 -4.04 2.76
N ILE A 11 -10.13 -4.24 1.57
CA ILE A 11 -11.14 -5.27 1.29
C ILE A 11 -10.51 -6.21 0.27
N GLN A 12 -10.31 -7.46 0.67
CA GLN A 12 -9.71 -8.48 -0.17
C GLN A 12 -10.74 -9.55 -0.50
N ARG A 13 -10.82 -9.92 -1.77
CA ARG A 13 -11.76 -10.95 -2.23
C ARG A 13 -10.98 -12.05 -2.96
N ASP A 14 -11.18 -13.30 -2.51
CA ASP A 14 -10.57 -14.45 -3.18
C ASP A 14 -11.41 -14.89 -4.38
N PRO A 15 -10.92 -15.84 -5.23
CA PRO A 15 -11.66 -16.31 -6.40
C PRO A 15 -12.99 -16.98 -6.06
N GLU A 16 -13.17 -17.43 -4.81
CA GLU A 16 -14.41 -18.06 -4.35
C GLU A 16 -15.42 -17.06 -3.81
N GLY A 17 -15.07 -15.77 -3.81
CA GLY A 17 -15.96 -14.69 -3.40
C GLY A 17 -15.92 -14.39 -1.91
N GLN A 18 -15.04 -15.01 -1.14
CA GLN A 18 -14.89 -14.71 0.28
C GLN A 18 -14.15 -13.40 0.45
N GLU A 19 -14.66 -12.56 1.35
CA GLU A 19 -14.09 -11.25 1.61
C GLU A 19 -13.43 -11.18 2.98
N LEU A 20 -12.29 -10.50 3.04
CA LEU A 20 -11.62 -10.12 4.28
C LEU A 20 -11.51 -8.61 4.31
N LYS A 21 -11.99 -8.00 5.39
CA LYS A 21 -11.93 -6.55 5.58
C LYS A 21 -10.99 -6.25 6.74
N ILE A 22 -10.04 -5.36 6.51
CA ILE A 22 -9.08 -4.94 7.53
C ILE A 22 -9.10 -3.42 7.61
N GLU A 23 -9.17 -2.87 8.83
CA GLU A 23 -9.11 -1.44 9.08
C GLU A 23 -8.05 -1.18 10.14
N LEU A 24 -7.11 -0.31 9.84
CA LEU A 24 -6.00 0.01 10.72
C LEU A 24 -5.73 1.51 10.69
N VAL A 25 -5.25 2.04 11.83
CA VAL A 25 -4.79 3.43 11.93
C VAL A 25 -3.38 3.40 12.48
N SER A 26 -2.48 4.11 11.83
CA SER A 26 -1.08 4.19 12.23
C SER A 26 -0.62 5.63 12.27
N GLU A 27 0.30 5.93 13.16
CA GLU A 27 1.01 7.19 13.16
C GLU A 27 2.08 7.12 12.06
N GLY A 28 2.20 8.17 11.28
CA GLY A 28 3.15 8.21 10.20
C GLY A 28 3.71 9.60 9.99
N LYS A 29 4.51 9.73 8.94
CA LYS A 29 5.13 10.99 8.55
C LYS A 29 4.94 11.23 7.08
N TYR A 30 4.71 12.48 6.73
CA TYR A 30 4.57 12.95 5.37
C TYR A 30 5.68 13.93 5.03
N TYR A 31 6.22 13.80 3.83
CA TYR A 31 7.11 14.81 3.26
C TYR A 31 7.02 14.77 1.74
N ILE A 32 7.50 15.84 1.11
CA ILE A 32 7.58 15.93 -0.35
C ILE A 32 9.03 16.19 -0.73
N LYS A 33 9.49 15.52 -1.79
CA LYS A 33 10.84 15.70 -2.32
C LYS A 33 10.79 15.52 -3.83
N ASP A 34 11.30 16.53 -4.55
CA ASP A 34 11.36 16.52 -6.02
C ASP A 34 10.01 16.21 -6.67
N GLY A 35 8.92 16.75 -6.10
CA GLY A 35 7.57 16.56 -6.61
C GLY A 35 6.92 15.24 -6.24
N THR A 36 7.63 14.34 -5.58
CA THR A 36 7.07 13.08 -5.11
C THR A 36 6.65 13.21 -3.66
N GLN A 37 5.44 12.77 -3.35
CA GLN A 37 4.92 12.76 -1.98
C GLN A 37 5.24 11.42 -1.32
N TYR A 38 5.69 11.47 -0.08
CA TYR A 38 6.07 10.29 0.71
C TYR A 38 5.21 10.21 1.96
N ILE A 39 4.65 9.04 2.20
CA ILE A 39 3.94 8.71 3.43
C ILE A 39 4.62 7.49 4.02
N VAL A 40 5.15 7.60 5.24
CA VAL A 40 5.94 6.55 5.87
C VAL A 40 5.30 6.19 7.20
N TYR A 41 5.05 4.90 7.42
CA TYR A 41 4.54 4.42 8.70
C TYR A 41 5.03 3.00 8.98
N GLU A 42 5.04 2.62 10.26
CA GLU A 42 5.39 1.26 10.66
C GLU A 42 4.11 0.43 10.77
N GLU A 43 4.19 -0.81 10.27
CA GLU A 43 3.07 -1.74 10.33
C GLU A 43 2.85 -2.20 11.76
N SER A 44 1.58 -2.44 12.11
CA SER A 44 1.20 -2.84 13.45
C SER A 44 1.29 -4.35 13.65
N GLU A 45 1.25 -4.77 14.92
CA GLU A 45 1.18 -6.19 15.26
C GLU A 45 -0.09 -6.86 14.72
N LEU A 46 -1.15 -6.08 14.52
CA LEU A 46 -2.43 -6.60 14.03
C LEU A 46 -2.37 -7.12 12.59
N THR A 47 -1.39 -6.66 11.80
CA THR A 47 -1.19 -7.13 10.44
C THR A 47 -0.17 -8.26 10.36
N GLU A 48 0.38 -8.70 11.48
CA GLU A 48 1.49 -9.66 11.55
C GLU A 48 2.76 -9.15 10.84
N MET A 49 2.80 -7.84 10.56
CA MET A 49 3.93 -7.19 9.89
C MET A 49 4.76 -6.32 10.82
N LYS A 50 4.75 -6.62 12.13
CA LYS A 50 5.58 -5.90 13.08
C LYS A 50 7.05 -5.95 12.64
N GLY A 51 7.72 -4.81 12.64
CA GLY A 51 9.08 -4.68 12.15
C GLY A 51 9.17 -4.37 10.67
N VAL A 52 8.04 -4.09 10.02
CA VAL A 52 7.99 -3.67 8.62
C VAL A 52 7.63 -2.21 8.55
N THR A 53 8.41 -1.45 7.78
CA THR A 53 8.11 -0.06 7.48
C THR A 53 7.49 0.01 6.09
N THR A 54 6.35 0.67 6.00
CA THR A 54 5.67 0.90 4.72
C THR A 54 5.93 2.32 4.25
N VAL A 55 6.34 2.46 3.00
CA VAL A 55 6.54 3.74 2.34
C VAL A 55 5.59 3.80 1.14
N ILE A 56 4.74 4.82 1.12
CA ILE A 56 3.86 5.07 -0.01
C ILE A 56 4.38 6.31 -0.72
N LYS A 57 4.67 6.16 -2.01
CA LYS A 57 5.12 7.29 -2.85
C LYS A 57 4.03 7.62 -3.86
N VAL A 58 3.64 8.89 -3.89
CA VAL A 58 2.73 9.41 -4.91
C VAL A 58 3.55 10.24 -5.86
N LEU A 59 3.68 9.75 -7.09
CA LEU A 59 4.53 10.36 -8.12
C LEU A 59 3.80 11.52 -8.80
N PRO A 60 4.54 12.46 -9.40
CA PRO A 60 3.91 13.63 -10.05
C PRO A 60 2.87 13.27 -11.12
N GLY A 61 3.03 12.13 -11.79
CA GLY A 61 2.07 11.67 -12.80
C GLY A 61 0.85 10.97 -12.24
N GLY A 62 0.73 10.83 -10.92
CA GLY A 62 -0.43 10.20 -10.28
C GLY A 62 -0.30 8.71 -10.03
N SER A 63 0.78 8.07 -10.46
CA SER A 63 1.02 6.67 -10.10
C SER A 63 1.48 6.56 -8.65
N VAL A 64 1.28 5.39 -8.07
CA VAL A 64 1.59 5.12 -6.67
C VAL A 64 2.56 3.95 -6.59
N LEU A 65 3.54 4.08 -5.72
CA LEU A 65 4.50 3.02 -5.43
C LEU A 65 4.42 2.72 -3.94
N LEU A 66 4.21 1.45 -3.61
CA LEU A 66 4.17 1.00 -2.23
C LEU A 66 5.37 0.09 -1.96
N LEU A 67 6.16 0.44 -0.95
CA LEU A 67 7.33 -0.33 -0.55
C LEU A 67 7.12 -0.84 0.88
N ARG A 68 7.45 -2.11 1.12
CA ARG A 68 7.55 -2.67 2.46
C ARG A 68 8.99 -3.09 2.68
N LEU A 69 9.55 -2.62 3.80
CA LEU A 69 10.97 -2.79 4.13
C LEU A 69 11.10 -3.35 5.54
N GLY A 70 12.05 -4.26 5.75
CA GLY A 70 12.30 -4.88 7.04
C GLY A 70 12.36 -6.39 6.92
N LYS A 71 11.66 -7.11 7.82
CA LYS A 71 11.63 -8.58 7.76
C LYS A 71 10.95 -9.14 6.51
N LEU A 72 10.12 -8.30 5.85
CA LEU A 72 9.58 -8.56 4.51
C LEU A 72 10.12 -7.49 3.58
N ARG A 73 10.20 -7.81 2.31
CA ARG A 73 10.49 -6.82 1.27
C ARG A 73 9.54 -7.01 0.13
N GLN A 74 8.87 -5.92 -0.24
CA GLN A 74 7.90 -5.94 -1.33
C GLN A 74 7.87 -4.57 -2.00
N ARG A 75 7.76 -4.58 -3.33
CA ARG A 75 7.59 -3.38 -4.13
C ARG A 75 6.37 -3.59 -5.01
N GLN A 76 5.39 -2.69 -4.93
CA GLN A 76 4.19 -2.73 -5.75
C GLN A 76 4.03 -1.40 -6.47
N GLU A 77 3.95 -1.45 -7.80
CA GLU A 77 3.73 -0.27 -8.62
C GLU A 77 2.30 -0.26 -9.12
N PHE A 78 1.59 0.83 -8.89
CA PHE A 78 0.20 0.99 -9.28
C PHE A 78 0.09 2.02 -10.40
N HIS A 79 -0.19 1.53 -11.60
CA HIS A 79 -0.44 2.34 -12.78
C HIS A 79 -1.76 1.87 -13.37
N LYS A 80 -2.76 2.74 -13.43
CA LYS A 80 -4.09 2.37 -13.91
C LYS A 80 -4.02 1.68 -15.27
N GLY A 81 -4.65 0.52 -15.35
CA GLY A 81 -4.74 -0.29 -16.57
C GLY A 81 -3.50 -1.10 -16.90
N LYS A 82 -2.48 -1.09 -16.04
CA LYS A 82 -1.21 -1.77 -16.32
C LYS A 82 -0.99 -3.00 -15.45
N VAL A 83 -0.22 -3.94 -16.00
CA VAL A 83 0.24 -5.13 -15.29
C VAL A 83 1.70 -4.90 -14.90
N THR A 84 2.02 -5.17 -13.64
CA THR A 84 3.39 -5.05 -13.13
C THR A 84 3.82 -6.36 -12.50
N TYR A 85 5.12 -6.55 -12.45
CA TYR A 85 5.75 -7.75 -11.90
C TYR A 85 6.77 -7.35 -10.85
N SER A 86 6.78 -8.09 -9.74
CA SER A 86 7.71 -7.83 -8.65
C SER A 86 8.00 -9.12 -7.90
N GLN A 87 8.80 -9.01 -6.85
CA GLN A 87 9.09 -10.13 -5.97
C GLN A 87 8.73 -9.79 -4.54
N TYR A 88 8.18 -10.77 -3.84
CA TYR A 88 7.84 -10.68 -2.44
C TYR A 88 8.86 -11.50 -1.66
N GLU A 89 9.77 -10.85 -0.96
CA GLU A 89 10.82 -11.48 -0.17
C GLU A 89 10.37 -11.65 1.28
N THR A 90 10.37 -12.89 1.75
CA THR A 90 9.95 -13.23 3.11
C THR A 90 11.01 -14.08 3.79
N PRO A 91 10.95 -14.27 5.12
CA PRO A 91 11.89 -15.17 5.81
C PRO A 91 11.85 -16.62 5.33
N VAL A 92 10.75 -17.04 4.67
CA VAL A 92 10.59 -18.41 4.19
C VAL A 92 10.82 -18.56 2.68
N GLY A 93 11.15 -17.48 1.99
CA GLY A 93 11.45 -17.53 0.57
C GLY A 93 11.04 -16.28 -0.19
N THR A 94 11.34 -16.30 -1.49
CA THR A 94 11.02 -15.23 -2.42
C THR A 94 9.98 -15.74 -3.41
N PHE A 95 8.91 -14.96 -3.60
CA PHE A 95 7.78 -15.35 -4.44
C PHE A 95 7.58 -14.31 -5.53
N ASP A 96 7.27 -14.77 -6.74
CA ASP A 96 6.95 -13.87 -7.84
C ASP A 96 5.53 -13.34 -7.69
N VAL A 97 5.35 -12.05 -7.96
CA VAL A 97 4.08 -11.36 -7.85
C VAL A 97 3.73 -10.72 -9.18
N LYS A 98 2.50 -10.99 -9.64
CA LYS A 98 1.90 -10.33 -10.80
C LYS A 98 0.72 -9.51 -10.31
N MET A 99 0.65 -8.26 -10.73
CA MET A 99 -0.40 -7.36 -10.27
C MET A 99 -0.98 -6.59 -11.44
N LYS A 100 -2.31 -6.50 -11.49
CA LYS A 100 -3.00 -5.64 -12.46
C LYS A 100 -3.79 -4.59 -11.72
N THR A 101 -3.52 -3.31 -12.04
CA THR A 101 -4.18 -2.18 -11.41
C THR A 101 -5.37 -1.75 -12.28
N TYR A 102 -6.57 -1.77 -11.70
CA TYR A 102 -7.79 -1.30 -12.36
C TYR A 102 -8.08 0.15 -12.00
N GLU A 103 -7.86 0.53 -10.74
CA GLU A 103 -8.09 1.87 -10.26
C GLU A 103 -6.89 2.37 -9.48
N CYS A 104 -6.50 3.61 -9.77
CA CYS A 104 -5.44 4.30 -9.02
C CYS A 104 -5.84 5.77 -8.98
N ARG A 105 -6.38 6.22 -7.85
CA ARG A 105 -6.83 7.60 -7.65
C ARG A 105 -6.15 8.19 -6.45
N THR A 106 -5.62 9.39 -6.61
CA THR A 106 -4.97 10.11 -5.54
C THR A 106 -5.61 11.49 -5.43
N ASP A 107 -5.96 11.87 -4.21
CA ASP A 107 -6.50 13.19 -3.89
C ASP A 107 -5.84 13.64 -2.59
N LEU A 108 -4.58 14.05 -2.71
CA LEU A 108 -3.79 14.53 -1.59
C LEU A 108 -3.41 15.98 -1.81
N GLN A 109 -3.69 16.81 -0.82
CA GLN A 109 -3.27 18.21 -0.81
C GLN A 109 -2.47 18.47 0.46
N ALA A 110 -1.19 18.80 0.30
CA ALA A 110 -0.27 19.00 1.43
C ALA A 110 -0.23 17.80 2.38
N GLY A 111 -0.34 16.60 1.83
CA GLY A 111 -0.29 15.35 2.58
C GLY A 111 -1.59 14.94 3.26
N ILE A 112 -2.69 15.63 2.97
CA ILE A 112 -4.00 15.32 3.55
C ILE A 112 -4.95 14.92 2.44
N GLY A 113 -5.66 13.82 2.62
CA GLY A 113 -6.63 13.34 1.65
C GLY A 113 -6.67 11.84 1.57
N THR A 114 -6.93 11.31 0.37
CA THR A 114 -7.21 9.89 0.17
C THR A 114 -6.49 9.35 -1.06
N ILE A 115 -6.01 8.11 -0.93
CA ILE A 115 -5.50 7.30 -2.04
C ILE A 115 -6.40 6.08 -2.14
N TYR A 116 -6.92 5.81 -3.34
CA TYR A 116 -7.73 4.63 -3.60
C TYR A 116 -7.09 3.77 -4.67
N LEU A 117 -6.91 2.47 -4.37
CA LEU A 117 -6.30 1.50 -5.28
C LEU A 117 -7.22 0.29 -5.40
N GLY A 118 -7.50 -0.13 -6.64
CA GLY A 118 -8.22 -1.36 -6.92
C GLY A 118 -7.38 -2.23 -7.85
N TYR A 119 -7.04 -3.44 -7.41
CA TYR A 119 -6.11 -4.26 -8.16
C TYR A 119 -6.26 -5.75 -7.89
N ASP A 120 -5.88 -6.55 -8.88
CA ASP A 120 -5.66 -7.98 -8.69
C ASP A 120 -4.20 -8.21 -8.34
N VAL A 121 -3.95 -9.06 -7.35
CA VAL A 121 -2.61 -9.50 -7.00
C VAL A 121 -2.57 -11.02 -7.03
N HIS A 122 -1.58 -11.55 -7.75
CA HIS A 122 -1.34 -12.99 -7.82
C HIS A 122 0.08 -13.26 -7.32
N ILE A 123 0.16 -14.02 -6.23
CA ILE A 123 1.43 -14.45 -5.66
C ILE A 123 1.59 -15.93 -6.01
N GLU A 124 2.64 -16.26 -6.73
CA GLU A 124 2.91 -17.60 -7.22
C GLU A 124 2.77 -18.65 -6.12
N ASP A 125 1.94 -19.67 -6.38
CA ASP A 125 1.69 -20.82 -5.50
C ASP A 125 1.13 -20.46 -4.11
N ILE A 126 0.74 -19.20 -3.87
CA ILE A 126 0.20 -18.79 -2.58
C ILE A 126 -1.23 -18.29 -2.69
N SER A 127 -1.48 -17.24 -3.46
CA SER A 127 -2.80 -16.64 -3.48
C SER A 127 -3.08 -15.84 -4.74
N SER A 128 -4.38 -15.63 -4.99
CA SER A 128 -4.86 -14.72 -6.01
C SER A 128 -6.02 -13.95 -5.39
N MET A 129 -5.93 -12.62 -5.34
CA MET A 129 -6.93 -11.79 -4.68
C MET A 129 -7.18 -10.51 -5.43
N TYR A 130 -8.45 -10.07 -5.43
CA TYR A 130 -8.81 -8.72 -5.81
C TYR A 130 -8.84 -7.87 -4.54
N THR A 131 -8.13 -6.74 -4.55
CA THR A 131 -8.00 -5.88 -3.38
C THR A 131 -8.48 -4.47 -3.70
N GLN A 132 -9.28 -3.92 -2.78
CA GLN A 132 -9.63 -2.49 -2.76
C GLN A 132 -8.97 -1.90 -1.53
N LEU A 133 -8.05 -0.97 -1.75
CA LEU A 133 -7.27 -0.35 -0.69
C LEU A 133 -7.58 1.14 -0.65
N THR A 134 -8.05 1.60 0.49
CA THR A 134 -8.31 3.02 0.73
C THR A 134 -7.38 3.50 1.83
N ILE A 135 -6.56 4.49 1.52
CA ILE A 135 -5.62 5.08 2.46
C ILE A 135 -6.04 6.52 2.68
N THR A 136 -6.39 6.86 3.92
CA THR A 136 -6.79 8.22 4.30
C THR A 136 -5.70 8.81 5.18
N VAL A 137 -5.24 10.00 4.82
CA VAL A 137 -4.17 10.68 5.55
C VAL A 137 -4.74 11.94 6.16
N GLN A 138 -4.57 12.10 7.47
CA GLN A 138 -5.02 13.24 8.26
C GLN A 138 -3.88 13.81 9.06
N GLU A 139 -4.00 15.09 9.45
CA GLU A 139 -3.03 15.66 10.38
C GLU A 139 -3.08 14.95 11.72
N ASP A 140 -1.91 14.71 12.28
CA ASP A 140 -1.79 14.24 13.66
C ASP A 140 -1.64 15.46 14.55
N LYS A 141 -2.68 15.78 15.30
CA LYS A 141 -2.72 16.95 16.19
C LYS A 141 -2.38 16.62 17.64
N ALA A 142 -1.99 15.39 17.89
CA ALA A 142 -1.66 14.96 19.23
C ALA A 142 -0.31 15.51 19.70
#